data_507f2a4f71c4c57bf6a1766376918337
#
_entry.id   507f2a4f71c4c57bf6a1766376918337
#
_cell.length_a   1.000
_cell.length_b   1.000
_cell.length_c   1.000
_cell.angle_alpha   90.00
_cell.angle_beta   90.00
_cell.angle_gamma   90.00
#
_symmetry.space_group_name_H-M   'P 1'
#
loop_
_entity.id
_entity.type
_entity.pdbx_description
1 polymer ?
#
loop_
_entity_poly.entity_id
_entity_poly.type
_entity_poly.pdbx_seq_one_letter_code
_entity_poly.pdbx_strand_id
1 'polypeptide(L)'
;KDEGFISPIRVISEADALLIKTQLEEMEERYPEEVNAESRNNLHLSFPFLDALAHNNIIVDAMEDIIGPDIALWASVMFIKEPSSKQYVSWHQDATYMGLDSVDFPTPWIALSPSNRETGCMTMISGSHKLEIQSHEDTYAKNNILTRGQAISDVDENKAVDLILKPGEMSIHHGAIIHGSQPNNSSQRRIGFSLQSYISPAIKQIVGRNIWTHIRGKLRQDADGIMLDRPKYNMDPITVSQRKIAEKNLSDILY
;
A
#
# COMPACT_ATOMS: atom_id res chain seq x y z
N LYS A 1 -15.69 -8.05 -8.68
CA LYS A 1 -15.88 -7.19 -9.90
C LYS A 1 -16.93 -6.10 -9.67
N ASP A 2 -17.99 -6.36 -8.91
CA ASP A 2 -19.09 -5.38 -8.80
C ASP A 2 -18.83 -4.30 -7.77
N GLU A 3 -18.20 -4.63 -6.66
CA GLU A 3 -17.94 -3.73 -5.55
C GLU A 3 -16.60 -2.98 -5.65
N GLY A 4 -15.63 -3.55 -6.40
CA GLY A 4 -14.28 -2.97 -6.56
C GLY A 4 -13.30 -3.34 -5.45
N PHE A 5 -13.70 -4.19 -4.51
CA PHE A 5 -12.84 -4.73 -3.45
C PHE A 5 -13.28 -6.13 -2.99
N ILE A 6 -12.39 -6.81 -2.29
CA ILE A 6 -12.63 -8.09 -1.61
C ILE A 6 -12.05 -7.98 -0.20
N SER A 7 -12.82 -8.38 0.81
CA SER A 7 -12.41 -8.35 2.22
C SER A 7 -13.37 -9.18 3.08
N PRO A 8 -12.93 -9.86 4.17
CA PRO A 8 -11.52 -10.12 4.51
C PRO A 8 -10.99 -11.39 3.84
N ILE A 9 -9.66 -11.47 3.65
CA ILE A 9 -8.95 -12.67 3.23
C ILE A 9 -7.86 -12.97 4.24
N ARG A 10 -7.79 -14.19 4.79
CA ARG A 10 -6.74 -14.61 5.72
C ARG A 10 -5.45 -14.91 4.95
N VAL A 11 -4.37 -14.15 5.23
CA VAL A 11 -3.05 -14.33 4.63
C VAL A 11 -2.10 -15.10 5.53
N ILE A 12 -2.05 -14.72 6.80
CA ILE A 12 -1.20 -15.31 7.84
C ILE A 12 -2.00 -15.45 9.15
N SER A 13 -1.48 -16.22 10.09
CA SER A 13 -2.09 -16.32 11.41
C SER A 13 -2.02 -14.99 12.18
N GLU A 14 -2.87 -14.81 13.18
CA GLU A 14 -2.79 -13.63 14.08
C GLU A 14 -1.44 -13.61 14.83
N ALA A 15 -0.90 -14.77 15.18
CA ALA A 15 0.40 -14.88 15.85
C ALA A 15 1.55 -14.42 14.93
N ASP A 16 1.53 -14.82 13.65
CA ASP A 16 2.53 -14.36 12.68
C ASP A 16 2.42 -12.85 12.41
N ALA A 17 1.21 -12.32 12.34
CA ALA A 17 1.00 -10.88 12.20
C ALA A 17 1.55 -10.10 13.40
N LEU A 18 1.35 -10.60 14.62
CA LEU A 18 1.92 -10.03 15.84
C LEU A 18 3.44 -10.10 15.84
N LEU A 19 4.02 -11.22 15.38
CA LEU A 19 5.46 -11.35 15.25
C LEU A 19 6.03 -10.31 14.27
N ILE A 20 5.42 -10.15 13.10
CA ILE A 20 5.81 -9.13 12.11
C ILE A 20 5.69 -7.71 12.70
N LYS A 21 4.60 -7.43 13.43
CA LYS A 21 4.43 -6.16 14.14
C LYS A 21 5.58 -5.92 15.12
N THR A 22 5.90 -6.90 15.95
CA THR A 22 6.99 -6.80 16.94
C THR A 22 8.34 -6.57 16.25
N GLN A 23 8.65 -7.31 15.17
CA GLN A 23 9.85 -7.09 14.38
C GLN A 23 9.91 -5.68 13.78
N LEU A 24 8.79 -5.16 13.30
CA LEU A 24 8.73 -3.77 12.80
C LEU A 24 9.05 -2.77 13.90
N GLU A 25 8.45 -2.92 15.09
CA GLU A 25 8.69 -2.03 16.23
C GLU A 25 10.14 -2.10 16.71
N GLU A 26 10.77 -3.28 16.71
CA GLU A 26 12.21 -3.44 16.96
C GLU A 26 13.06 -2.72 15.90
N MET A 27 12.64 -2.72 14.62
CA MET A 27 13.35 -2.01 13.56
C MET A 27 13.18 -0.49 13.67
N GLU A 28 12.02 0.01 14.09
CA GLU A 28 11.80 1.43 14.40
C GLU A 28 12.75 1.91 15.52
N GLU A 29 12.93 1.11 16.59
CA GLU A 29 13.85 1.42 17.67
C GLU A 29 15.33 1.35 17.24
N ARG A 30 15.68 0.34 16.45
CA ARG A 30 17.07 0.08 16.06
C ARG A 30 17.57 0.99 14.93
N TYR A 31 16.69 1.41 14.04
CA TYR A 31 17.01 2.19 12.84
C TYR A 31 16.07 3.42 12.71
N PRO A 32 16.02 4.32 13.71
CA PRO A 32 15.07 5.42 13.73
C PRO A 32 15.22 6.41 12.56
N GLU A 33 16.41 6.51 11.97
CA GLU A 33 16.63 7.36 10.79
C GLU A 33 16.08 6.74 9.49
N GLU A 34 15.95 5.41 9.44
CA GLU A 34 15.52 4.68 8.25
C GLU A 34 14.07 4.20 8.34
N VAL A 35 13.52 4.11 9.55
CA VAL A 35 12.15 3.66 9.81
C VAL A 35 11.47 4.63 10.76
N ASN A 36 10.87 5.67 10.22
CA ASN A 36 10.15 6.70 10.97
C ASN A 36 8.92 7.15 10.18
N ALA A 37 8.18 8.13 10.69
CA ALA A 37 6.93 8.59 10.08
C ALA A 37 7.09 9.09 8.63
N GLU A 38 8.27 9.57 8.25
CA GLU A 38 8.57 10.11 6.93
C GLU A 38 9.19 9.06 5.98
N SER A 39 9.68 7.93 6.55
CA SER A 39 10.43 6.89 5.83
C SER A 39 9.74 5.52 5.90
N ARG A 40 8.45 5.45 5.57
CA ARG A 40 7.63 4.21 5.61
C ARG A 40 7.39 3.58 4.24
N ASN A 41 7.99 4.14 3.20
CA ASN A 41 7.90 3.61 1.85
C ASN A 41 8.93 2.51 1.61
N ASN A 42 8.55 1.50 0.84
CA ASN A 42 9.41 0.44 0.34
C ASN A 42 10.24 -0.29 1.41
N LEU A 43 9.72 -0.43 2.64
CA LEU A 43 10.40 -1.13 3.73
C LEU A 43 10.67 -2.61 3.42
N HIS A 44 9.94 -3.21 2.48
CA HIS A 44 10.23 -4.56 1.98
C HIS A 44 11.64 -4.70 1.38
N LEU A 45 12.24 -3.59 0.90
CA LEU A 45 13.62 -3.57 0.41
C LEU A 45 14.66 -3.47 1.53
N SER A 46 14.24 -3.11 2.75
CA SER A 46 15.14 -3.01 3.91
C SER A 46 15.08 -4.23 4.82
N PHE A 47 13.94 -4.96 4.79
CA PHE A 47 13.68 -6.02 5.77
C PHE A 47 13.13 -7.28 5.11
N PRO A 48 13.87 -8.43 5.20
CA PRO A 48 13.45 -9.70 4.61
C PRO A 48 12.08 -10.20 5.07
N PHE A 49 11.65 -9.90 6.30
CA PHE A 49 10.34 -10.34 6.80
C PHE A 49 9.17 -9.60 6.11
N LEU A 50 9.35 -8.35 5.70
CA LEU A 50 8.36 -7.61 4.90
C LEU A 50 8.41 -8.03 3.42
N ASP A 51 9.61 -8.31 2.89
CA ASP A 51 9.76 -8.87 1.55
C ASP A 51 9.10 -10.25 1.45
N ALA A 52 9.29 -11.12 2.46
CA ALA A 52 8.63 -12.41 2.53
C ALA A 52 7.10 -12.29 2.56
N LEU A 53 6.56 -11.28 3.24
CA LEU A 53 5.13 -11.01 3.24
C LEU A 53 4.64 -10.54 1.86
N ALA A 54 5.40 -9.70 1.16
CA ALA A 54 5.09 -9.29 -0.21
C ALA A 54 5.12 -10.47 -1.22
N HIS A 55 5.89 -11.51 -0.93
CA HIS A 55 5.96 -12.73 -1.73
C HIS A 55 5.11 -13.88 -1.18
N ASN A 56 4.21 -13.62 -0.21
CA ASN A 56 3.35 -14.65 0.36
C ASN A 56 2.44 -15.25 -0.72
N ASN A 57 2.42 -16.58 -0.83
CA ASN A 57 1.71 -17.28 -1.89
C ASN A 57 0.21 -16.96 -1.92
N ILE A 58 -0.46 -16.82 -0.77
CA ILE A 58 -1.89 -16.49 -0.71
C ILE A 58 -2.15 -15.11 -1.35
N ILE A 59 -1.26 -14.14 -1.13
CA ILE A 59 -1.36 -12.83 -1.77
C ILE A 59 -1.10 -12.96 -3.27
N VAL A 60 0.02 -13.59 -3.62
CA VAL A 60 0.49 -13.67 -5.02
C VAL A 60 -0.47 -14.49 -5.89
N ASP A 61 -1.04 -15.57 -5.37
CA ASP A 61 -2.04 -16.38 -6.07
C ASP A 61 -3.33 -15.57 -6.31
N ALA A 62 -3.77 -14.79 -5.31
CA ALA A 62 -4.91 -13.88 -5.49
C ALA A 62 -4.62 -12.78 -6.53
N MET A 63 -3.38 -12.30 -6.61
CA MET A 63 -2.99 -11.35 -7.67
C MET A 63 -2.97 -12.01 -9.04
N GLU A 64 -2.44 -13.23 -9.14
CA GLU A 64 -2.45 -14.00 -10.41
C GLU A 64 -3.86 -14.21 -10.96
N ASP A 65 -4.83 -14.48 -10.09
CA ASP A 65 -6.24 -14.60 -10.47
C ASP A 65 -6.84 -13.29 -11.01
N ILE A 66 -6.28 -12.15 -10.66
CA ILE A 66 -6.79 -10.82 -11.07
C ILE A 66 -6.07 -10.28 -12.30
N ILE A 67 -4.72 -10.32 -12.32
CA ILE A 67 -3.89 -9.65 -13.33
C ILE A 67 -3.08 -10.62 -14.19
N GLY A 68 -3.19 -11.93 -13.97
CA GLY A 68 -2.45 -12.97 -14.70
C GLY A 68 -1.10 -13.30 -14.08
N PRO A 69 -0.35 -14.24 -14.72
CA PRO A 69 0.80 -14.90 -14.09
C PRO A 69 2.08 -14.04 -13.99
N ASP A 70 2.14 -12.93 -14.68
CA ASP A 70 3.32 -12.07 -14.72
C ASP A 70 3.08 -10.86 -13.82
N ILE A 71 3.78 -10.80 -12.68
CA ILE A 71 3.45 -9.89 -11.57
C ILE A 71 4.69 -9.15 -11.10
N ALA A 72 4.57 -7.82 -11.02
CA ALA A 72 5.52 -6.93 -10.35
C ALA A 72 4.83 -6.16 -9.22
N LEU A 73 5.57 -5.82 -8.17
CA LEU A 73 5.13 -4.90 -7.13
C LEU A 73 5.69 -3.51 -7.42
N TRP A 74 4.80 -2.51 -7.55
CA TRP A 74 5.17 -1.13 -7.84
C TRP A 74 5.84 -0.44 -6.64
N ALA A 75 5.23 -0.54 -5.45
CA ALA A 75 5.78 -0.02 -4.20
C ALA A 75 5.14 -0.72 -2.99
N SER A 76 5.65 -0.45 -1.81
CA SER A 76 4.97 -0.78 -0.56
C SER A 76 4.98 0.39 0.41
N VAL A 77 3.94 0.52 1.23
CA VAL A 77 3.82 1.59 2.22
C VAL A 77 3.33 1.02 3.55
N MET A 78 3.98 1.41 4.63
CA MET A 78 3.51 1.10 5.97
C MET A 78 2.61 2.23 6.48
N PHE A 79 1.31 1.99 6.54
CA PHE A 79 0.34 2.94 7.08
C PHE A 79 0.13 2.73 8.58
N ILE A 80 0.67 3.61 9.38
CA ILE A 80 0.58 3.56 10.85
C ILE A 80 -0.19 4.76 11.35
N LYS A 81 -1.21 4.52 12.17
CA LYS A 81 -1.90 5.54 12.96
C LYS A 81 -1.60 5.28 14.44
N GLU A 82 -0.94 6.23 15.08
CA GLU A 82 -0.62 6.15 16.50
C GLU A 82 -1.90 6.21 17.37
N PRO A 83 -1.86 5.77 18.63
CA PRO A 83 -2.99 5.88 19.54
C PRO A 83 -3.50 7.31 19.64
N SER A 84 -4.82 7.48 19.60
CA SER A 84 -5.48 8.80 19.69
C SER A 84 -4.96 9.81 18.66
N SER A 85 -4.47 9.33 17.53
CA SER A 85 -3.95 10.18 16.44
C SER A 85 -5.08 10.87 15.70
N LYS A 86 -4.90 12.15 15.38
CA LYS A 86 -5.80 12.93 14.52
C LYS A 86 -5.57 12.67 13.03
N GLN A 87 -4.62 11.83 12.68
CA GLN A 87 -4.28 11.53 11.29
C GLN A 87 -5.40 10.74 10.60
N TYR A 88 -5.77 11.19 9.42
CA TYR A 88 -6.78 10.56 8.57
C TYR A 88 -6.26 10.43 7.13
N VAL A 89 -6.96 9.69 6.32
CA VAL A 89 -6.78 9.67 4.86
C VAL A 89 -8.08 10.17 4.23
N SER A 90 -8.00 11.26 3.48
CA SER A 90 -9.15 11.80 2.74
C SER A 90 -9.66 10.82 1.68
N TRP A 91 -10.89 11.03 1.22
CA TRP A 91 -11.43 10.30 0.08
C TRP A 91 -10.57 10.54 -1.15
N HIS A 92 -10.04 9.47 -1.77
CA HIS A 92 -9.17 9.53 -2.93
C HIS A 92 -9.26 8.23 -3.76
N GLN A 93 -8.64 8.24 -4.93
CA GLN A 93 -8.43 7.09 -5.80
C GLN A 93 -6.91 6.92 -5.99
N ASP A 94 -6.35 5.75 -5.70
CA ASP A 94 -4.91 5.48 -5.80
C ASP A 94 -4.33 5.77 -7.19
N ALA A 95 -5.09 5.45 -8.23
CA ALA A 95 -4.67 5.63 -9.62
C ALA A 95 -4.28 7.08 -9.96
N THR A 96 -4.77 8.06 -9.22
CA THR A 96 -4.44 9.48 -9.41
C THR A 96 -2.96 9.79 -9.10
N TYR A 97 -2.32 8.98 -8.26
CA TYR A 97 -0.97 9.25 -7.76
C TYR A 97 0.14 8.52 -8.50
N MET A 98 -0.17 7.41 -9.16
CA MET A 98 0.85 6.45 -9.54
C MET A 98 1.52 6.75 -10.88
N GLY A 99 0.95 7.65 -11.68
CA GLY A 99 1.49 7.98 -13.00
C GLY A 99 1.61 6.78 -13.93
N LEU A 100 0.66 5.85 -13.83
CA LEU A 100 0.55 4.65 -14.67
C LEU A 100 -0.40 4.92 -15.85
N ASP A 101 -0.25 4.18 -16.95
CA ASP A 101 -1.13 4.25 -18.13
C ASP A 101 -2.43 3.44 -17.98
N SER A 102 -2.67 2.86 -16.79
CA SER A 102 -3.88 2.09 -16.46
C SER A 102 -4.30 2.37 -15.02
N VAL A 103 -5.58 2.19 -14.76
CA VAL A 103 -6.18 2.19 -13.42
C VAL A 103 -6.51 0.77 -12.95
N ASP A 104 -6.35 -0.24 -13.83
CA ASP A 104 -6.74 -1.63 -13.60
C ASP A 104 -5.62 -2.40 -12.90
N PHE A 105 -5.40 -2.07 -11.63
CA PHE A 105 -4.45 -2.76 -10.77
C PHE A 105 -5.03 -2.99 -9.37
N PRO A 106 -4.71 -4.14 -8.74
CA PRO A 106 -5.10 -4.44 -7.38
C PRO A 106 -4.08 -3.93 -6.37
N THR A 107 -4.58 -3.43 -5.24
CA THR A 107 -3.78 -3.06 -4.07
C THR A 107 -4.18 -3.92 -2.87
N PRO A 108 -3.39 -4.92 -2.47
CA PRO A 108 -3.55 -5.60 -1.18
C PRO A 108 -3.12 -4.71 -0.02
N TRP A 109 -3.91 -4.73 1.04
CA TRP A 109 -3.63 -4.07 2.30
C TRP A 109 -3.78 -5.06 3.45
N ILE A 110 -2.69 -5.37 4.16
CA ILE A 110 -2.62 -6.38 5.22
C ILE A 110 -2.64 -5.71 6.58
N ALA A 111 -3.57 -6.11 7.46
CA ALA A 111 -3.61 -5.68 8.84
C ALA A 111 -2.55 -6.41 9.68
N LEU A 112 -1.61 -5.68 10.30
CA LEU A 112 -0.65 -6.21 11.27
C LEU A 112 -1.10 -5.96 12.72
N SER A 113 -2.14 -5.15 12.90
CA SER A 113 -2.85 -4.91 14.16
C SER A 113 -4.35 -4.87 13.88
N PRO A 114 -5.23 -4.89 14.88
CA PRO A 114 -6.66 -4.75 14.65
C PRO A 114 -6.99 -3.49 13.85
N SER A 115 -7.75 -3.64 12.76
CA SER A 115 -8.22 -2.55 11.91
C SER A 115 -9.74 -2.54 11.94
N ASN A 116 -10.33 -1.63 12.69
CA ASN A 116 -11.77 -1.47 12.90
C ASN A 116 -12.14 0.02 12.97
N ARG A 117 -13.41 0.33 13.16
CA ARG A 117 -13.90 1.73 13.22
C ARG A 117 -13.17 2.57 14.25
N GLU A 118 -12.92 2.03 15.43
CA GLU A 118 -12.26 2.75 16.52
C GLU A 118 -10.78 3.03 16.19
N THR A 119 -10.09 2.08 15.56
CA THR A 119 -8.68 2.24 15.13
C THR A 119 -8.52 2.99 13.81
N GLY A 120 -9.61 3.42 13.18
CA GLY A 120 -9.61 4.13 11.90
C GLY A 120 -9.32 3.21 10.72
N CYS A 121 -10.11 2.15 10.53
CA CYS A 121 -10.01 1.25 9.37
C CYS A 121 -10.26 1.99 8.05
N MET A 122 -9.91 1.35 6.95
CA MET A 122 -10.28 1.86 5.62
C MET A 122 -11.79 1.77 5.44
N THR A 123 -12.34 2.76 4.75
CA THR A 123 -13.72 2.81 4.27
C THR A 123 -13.69 2.97 2.76
N MET A 124 -14.50 2.21 2.04
CA MET A 124 -14.56 2.24 0.58
C MET A 124 -15.97 2.54 0.10
N ILE A 125 -16.07 3.26 -1.01
CA ILE A 125 -17.34 3.52 -1.68
C ILE A 125 -17.60 2.41 -2.68
N SER A 126 -18.49 1.48 -2.34
CA SER A 126 -18.80 0.30 -3.16
C SER A 126 -19.20 0.67 -4.57
N GLY A 127 -18.54 0.04 -5.56
CA GLY A 127 -18.81 0.24 -6.99
C GLY A 127 -18.21 1.50 -7.60
N SER A 128 -17.54 2.37 -6.82
CA SER A 128 -16.98 3.64 -7.32
C SER A 128 -15.84 3.48 -8.32
N HIS A 129 -15.16 2.32 -8.35
CA HIS A 129 -14.14 2.02 -9.36
C HIS A 129 -14.67 1.98 -10.80
N LYS A 130 -16.03 1.90 -10.98
CA LYS A 130 -16.69 1.97 -12.29
C LYS A 130 -16.90 3.39 -12.77
N LEU A 131 -16.65 4.36 -11.91
CA LEU A 131 -16.69 5.78 -12.25
C LEU A 131 -15.35 6.19 -12.89
N GLU A 132 -15.36 7.28 -13.63
CA GLU A 132 -14.10 7.92 -14.06
C GLU A 132 -13.31 8.42 -12.86
N ILE A 133 -12.01 8.67 -13.05
CA ILE A 133 -11.21 9.33 -12.02
C ILE A 133 -11.80 10.69 -11.70
N GLN A 134 -12.15 10.88 -10.44
CA GLN A 134 -12.77 12.12 -9.96
C GLN A 134 -11.72 13.23 -9.83
N SER A 135 -12.18 14.47 -9.78
CA SER A 135 -11.30 15.60 -9.47
C SER A 135 -10.80 15.51 -8.03
N HIS A 136 -9.50 15.64 -7.85
CA HIS A 136 -8.85 15.69 -6.54
C HIS A 136 -8.31 17.10 -6.31
N GLU A 137 -8.62 17.66 -5.14
CA GLU A 137 -8.10 18.95 -4.69
C GLU A 137 -6.92 18.74 -3.76
N ASP A 138 -5.81 19.44 -4.00
CA ASP A 138 -4.64 19.44 -3.12
C ASP A 138 -4.89 20.31 -1.91
N THR A 139 -5.25 19.72 -0.77
CA THR A 139 -5.63 20.47 0.44
C THR A 139 -4.43 20.81 1.35
N TYR A 140 -3.34 20.07 1.25
CA TYR A 140 -2.17 20.16 2.15
C TYR A 140 -2.54 20.14 3.64
N ALA A 141 -3.65 19.49 3.99
CA ALA A 141 -4.17 19.45 5.34
C ALA A 141 -3.23 18.70 6.29
N LYS A 142 -2.80 19.37 7.36
CA LYS A 142 -1.74 18.92 8.29
C LYS A 142 -1.91 17.50 8.84
N ASN A 143 -3.15 17.03 9.04
CA ASN A 143 -3.44 15.72 9.59
C ASN A 143 -3.77 14.68 8.51
N ASN A 144 -3.75 15.05 7.24
CA ASN A 144 -3.93 14.11 6.14
C ASN A 144 -2.62 13.37 5.88
N ILE A 145 -2.67 12.04 5.82
CA ILE A 145 -1.47 11.21 5.59
C ILE A 145 -1.03 11.27 4.13
N LEU A 146 -1.95 11.60 3.20
CA LEU A 146 -1.60 11.72 1.78
C LEU A 146 -0.67 12.93 1.56
N THR A 147 0.34 12.74 0.73
CA THR A 147 1.47 13.67 0.53
C THR A 147 1.06 15.11 0.25
N ARG A 148 0.10 15.33 -0.67
CA ARG A 148 -0.47 16.66 -0.97
C ARG A 148 -1.83 16.87 -0.31
N GLY A 149 -2.28 15.90 0.51
CA GLY A 149 -3.59 15.94 1.15
C GLY A 149 -4.76 15.94 0.17
N GLN A 150 -4.59 15.29 -0.99
CA GLN A 150 -5.59 15.27 -2.05
C GLN A 150 -6.92 14.74 -1.53
N ALA A 151 -8.02 15.38 -1.94
CA ALA A 151 -9.34 15.03 -1.48
C ALA A 151 -10.37 15.11 -2.62
N ILE A 152 -11.28 14.14 -2.65
CA ILE A 152 -12.52 14.21 -3.42
C ILE A 152 -13.57 14.82 -2.49
N SER A 153 -14.22 15.90 -2.90
CA SER A 153 -15.15 16.66 -2.05
C SER A 153 -16.59 16.14 -2.09
N ASP A 154 -17.01 15.56 -3.21
CA ASP A 154 -18.40 15.13 -3.40
C ASP A 154 -18.48 13.59 -3.49
N VAL A 155 -18.58 12.95 -2.33
CA VAL A 155 -18.62 11.49 -2.19
C VAL A 155 -19.96 11.04 -1.62
N ASP A 156 -20.62 10.07 -2.30
CA ASP A 156 -21.84 9.43 -1.80
C ASP A 156 -21.51 8.43 -0.68
N GLU A 157 -21.41 8.94 0.53
CA GLU A 157 -21.08 8.12 1.72
C GLU A 157 -22.18 7.11 2.10
N ASN A 158 -23.37 7.15 1.49
CA ASN A 158 -24.40 6.11 1.70
C ASN A 158 -23.95 4.72 1.18
N LYS A 159 -22.96 4.69 0.30
CA LYS A 159 -22.33 3.46 -0.22
C LYS A 159 -21.04 3.08 0.49
N ALA A 160 -20.73 3.75 1.58
CA ALA A 160 -19.51 3.53 2.33
C ALA A 160 -19.54 2.19 3.08
N VAL A 161 -18.48 1.40 2.92
CA VAL A 161 -18.28 0.11 3.57
C VAL A 161 -16.98 0.13 4.35
N ASP A 162 -17.07 -0.10 5.67
CA ASP A 162 -15.89 -0.20 6.53
C ASP A 162 -15.21 -1.56 6.37
N LEU A 163 -13.91 -1.56 6.05
CA LEU A 163 -13.13 -2.78 5.95
C LEU A 163 -12.53 -3.15 7.32
N ILE A 164 -13.30 -3.96 8.06
CA ILE A 164 -12.88 -4.45 9.38
C ILE A 164 -12.01 -5.69 9.17
N LEU A 165 -10.75 -5.63 9.63
CA LEU A 165 -9.76 -6.69 9.49
C LEU A 165 -9.16 -7.06 10.86
N LYS A 166 -9.01 -8.36 11.11
CA LYS A 166 -8.20 -8.89 12.19
C LYS A 166 -6.73 -8.92 11.76
N PRO A 167 -5.75 -8.94 12.70
CA PRO A 167 -4.35 -9.13 12.35
C PRO A 167 -4.16 -10.36 11.47
N GLY A 168 -3.38 -10.21 10.39
CA GLY A 168 -3.13 -11.25 9.39
C GLY A 168 -4.21 -11.42 8.32
N GLU A 169 -5.26 -10.59 8.33
CA GLU A 169 -6.21 -10.48 7.24
C GLU A 169 -5.84 -9.35 6.29
N MET A 170 -6.21 -9.50 5.02
CA MET A 170 -6.05 -8.47 4.00
C MET A 170 -7.38 -8.09 3.37
N SER A 171 -7.42 -6.90 2.82
CA SER A 171 -8.32 -6.49 1.74
C SER A 171 -7.55 -6.35 0.44
N ILE A 172 -8.24 -6.51 -0.68
CA ILE A 172 -7.72 -6.18 -2.02
C ILE A 172 -8.68 -5.19 -2.62
N HIS A 173 -8.18 -4.08 -3.16
CA HIS A 173 -9.01 -3.07 -3.78
C HIS A 173 -8.46 -2.62 -5.13
N HIS A 174 -9.35 -2.15 -5.99
CA HIS A 174 -9.05 -1.63 -7.32
C HIS A 174 -8.45 -0.24 -7.23
N GLY A 175 -7.45 0.08 -8.09
CA GLY A 175 -6.76 1.37 -8.09
C GLY A 175 -7.65 2.60 -8.27
N ALA A 176 -8.82 2.43 -8.90
CA ALA A 176 -9.79 3.51 -9.11
C ALA A 176 -10.93 3.54 -8.06
N ILE A 177 -10.89 2.73 -7.00
CA ILE A 177 -11.94 2.80 -5.98
C ILE A 177 -11.76 4.02 -5.09
N ILE A 178 -12.85 4.72 -4.79
CA ILE A 178 -12.83 5.83 -3.83
C ILE A 178 -12.76 5.24 -2.43
N HIS A 179 -11.73 5.63 -1.68
CA HIS A 179 -11.54 5.15 -0.32
C HIS A 179 -10.85 6.20 0.55
N GLY A 180 -10.93 5.99 1.85
CA GLY A 180 -10.33 6.85 2.85
C GLY A 180 -10.26 6.16 4.21
N SER A 181 -9.87 6.87 5.26
CA SER A 181 -9.91 6.33 6.63
C SER A 181 -9.97 7.42 7.68
N GLN A 182 -10.83 7.23 8.67
CA GLN A 182 -10.99 8.14 9.81
C GLN A 182 -9.79 8.09 10.78
N PRO A 183 -9.64 9.05 11.70
CA PRO A 183 -8.63 9.01 12.76
C PRO A 183 -8.68 7.74 13.60
N ASN A 184 -7.54 7.44 14.24
CA ASN A 184 -7.46 6.38 15.26
C ASN A 184 -7.86 6.96 16.62
N ASN A 185 -9.03 6.60 17.13
CA ASN A 185 -9.56 7.04 18.42
C ASN A 185 -9.27 6.02 19.54
N SER A 186 -8.59 4.92 19.23
CA SER A 186 -8.27 3.87 20.20
C SER A 186 -6.96 4.14 20.94
N SER A 187 -6.71 3.35 21.98
CA SER A 187 -5.44 3.32 22.71
C SER A 187 -4.35 2.45 22.06
N GLN A 188 -4.60 1.87 20.89
CA GLN A 188 -3.67 0.96 20.21
C GLN A 188 -3.19 1.56 18.89
N ARG A 189 -1.95 1.23 18.48
CA ARG A 189 -1.46 1.54 17.14
C ARG A 189 -2.25 0.74 16.09
N ARG A 190 -2.67 1.38 15.03
CA ARG A 190 -3.19 0.71 13.84
C ARG A 190 -2.08 0.63 12.80
N ILE A 191 -1.62 -0.58 12.51
CA ILE A 191 -0.53 -0.87 11.59
C ILE A 191 -1.06 -1.68 10.42
N GLY A 192 -0.91 -1.14 9.22
CA GLY A 192 -1.26 -1.81 7.99
C GLY A 192 -0.13 -1.73 6.97
N PHE A 193 0.12 -2.84 6.29
CA PHE A 193 1.08 -2.93 5.21
C PHE A 193 0.35 -2.95 3.88
N SER A 194 0.44 -1.85 3.15
CA SER A 194 -0.05 -1.76 1.78
C SER A 194 1.04 -2.24 0.83
N LEU A 195 0.73 -3.26 0.05
CA LEU A 195 1.50 -3.65 -1.12
C LEU A 195 0.96 -2.85 -2.30
N GLN A 196 1.43 -1.60 -2.39
CA GLN A 196 0.85 -0.57 -3.22
C GLN A 196 1.04 -0.87 -4.69
N SER A 197 0.05 -1.53 -5.19
CA SER A 197 -0.22 -2.02 -6.51
C SER A 197 0.71 -3.12 -7.00
N TYR A 198 0.13 -4.30 -7.08
CA TYR A 198 0.66 -5.30 -7.98
C TYR A 198 0.22 -4.96 -9.40
N ILE A 199 1.17 -4.91 -10.29
CA ILE A 199 0.94 -4.55 -11.69
C ILE A 199 1.33 -5.68 -12.62
N SER A 200 0.57 -5.83 -13.70
CA SER A 200 1.02 -6.58 -14.86
C SER A 200 2.16 -5.82 -15.57
N PRO A 201 3.17 -6.50 -16.11
CA PRO A 201 4.22 -5.87 -16.92
C PRO A 201 3.71 -5.17 -18.19
N ALA A 202 2.43 -5.34 -18.55
CA ALA A 202 1.79 -4.60 -19.63
C ALA A 202 1.51 -3.14 -19.29
N ILE A 203 1.35 -2.83 -17.97
CA ILE A 203 1.13 -1.47 -17.48
C ILE A 203 2.45 -0.69 -17.50
N LYS A 204 2.41 0.53 -18.02
CA LYS A 204 3.59 1.38 -18.18
C LYS A 204 3.58 2.54 -17.20
N GLN A 205 4.75 2.86 -16.68
CA GLN A 205 4.98 4.12 -15.99
C GLN A 205 5.06 5.25 -17.03
N ILE A 206 4.18 6.24 -16.92
CA ILE A 206 4.14 7.40 -17.82
C ILE A 206 4.66 8.69 -17.16
N VAL A 207 4.77 8.70 -15.83
CA VAL A 207 5.40 9.76 -15.06
C VAL A 207 6.48 9.13 -14.18
N GLY A 208 7.71 9.65 -14.21
CA GLY A 208 8.85 9.05 -13.54
C GLY A 208 9.42 7.84 -14.28
N ARG A 209 10.13 6.97 -13.57
CA ARG A 209 10.83 5.80 -14.13
C ARG A 209 10.11 4.51 -13.77
N ASN A 210 10.18 3.51 -14.64
CA ASN A 210 9.77 2.15 -14.32
C ASN A 210 10.73 1.55 -13.26
N ILE A 211 10.25 1.44 -12.03
CA ILE A 211 10.97 0.80 -10.92
C ILE A 211 10.01 -0.16 -10.24
N TRP A 212 10.39 -1.42 -10.09
CA TRP A 212 9.54 -2.45 -9.49
C TRP A 212 10.33 -3.57 -8.82
N THR A 213 9.68 -4.28 -7.93
CA THR A 213 10.14 -5.55 -7.40
C THR A 213 9.50 -6.69 -8.19
N HIS A 214 10.30 -7.64 -8.67
CA HIS A 214 9.78 -8.86 -9.31
C HIS A 214 9.08 -9.73 -8.26
N ILE A 215 7.88 -10.19 -8.59
CA ILE A 215 7.09 -11.06 -7.72
C ILE A 215 6.95 -12.46 -8.33
N ARG A 216 6.42 -12.57 -9.54
CA ARG A 216 6.16 -13.87 -10.19
C ARG A 216 6.22 -13.71 -11.72
N GLY A 217 6.49 -14.83 -12.42
CA GLY A 217 6.38 -14.94 -13.86
C GLY A 217 7.48 -14.22 -14.63
N LYS A 218 7.16 -13.73 -15.82
CA LYS A 218 8.09 -13.05 -16.71
C LYS A 218 7.87 -11.55 -16.63
N LEU A 219 8.93 -10.80 -16.36
CA LEU A 219 8.89 -9.37 -16.48
C LEU A 219 9.23 -8.96 -17.91
N ARG A 220 8.60 -7.88 -18.38
CA ARG A 220 8.98 -7.21 -19.59
C ARG A 220 10.39 -6.64 -19.41
N GLN A 221 11.30 -6.96 -20.33
CA GLN A 221 12.62 -6.33 -20.40
C GLN A 221 12.48 -4.99 -21.14
N ASP A 222 11.99 -3.97 -20.44
CA ASP A 222 12.04 -2.63 -20.97
C ASP A 222 13.44 -2.04 -20.75
N ALA A 223 14.00 -1.41 -21.77
CA ALA A 223 15.36 -0.88 -21.76
C ALA A 223 15.60 0.16 -20.65
N ASP A 224 14.53 0.75 -20.09
CA ASP A 224 14.60 1.82 -19.09
C ASP A 224 14.09 1.42 -17.69
N GLY A 225 13.72 0.14 -17.51
CA GLY A 225 13.18 -0.36 -16.22
C GLY A 225 14.28 -0.72 -15.23
N ILE A 226 14.09 -0.40 -13.95
CA ILE A 226 14.95 -0.84 -12.85
C ILE A 226 14.21 -1.92 -12.06
N MET A 227 14.75 -3.14 -12.11
CA MET A 227 14.30 -4.22 -11.23
C MET A 227 15.09 -4.16 -9.92
N LEU A 228 14.37 -4.20 -8.81
CA LEU A 228 14.93 -4.13 -7.48
C LEU A 228 15.25 -5.53 -6.95
N ASP A 229 16.39 -5.65 -6.27
CA ASP A 229 16.81 -6.89 -5.62
C ASP A 229 16.02 -7.14 -4.33
N ARG A 230 16.01 -8.39 -3.89
CA ARG A 230 15.45 -8.78 -2.60
C ARG A 230 16.51 -8.66 -1.49
N PRO A 231 16.16 -8.14 -0.30
CA PRO A 231 17.12 -8.04 0.81
C PRO A 231 17.49 -9.41 1.34
N LYS A 232 18.81 -9.66 1.54
CA LYS A 232 19.31 -10.91 2.10
C LYS A 232 19.31 -10.91 3.63
N TYR A 233 19.39 -9.73 4.24
CA TYR A 233 19.39 -9.50 5.68
C TYR A 233 18.87 -8.09 5.95
N ASN A 234 18.54 -7.81 7.22
CA ASN A 234 18.06 -6.49 7.61
C ASN A 234 19.06 -5.40 7.23
N MET A 235 18.60 -4.37 6.56
CA MET A 235 19.41 -3.24 6.10
C MET A 235 20.55 -3.66 5.14
N ASP A 236 20.29 -4.59 4.22
CA ASP A 236 21.23 -4.94 3.15
C ASP A 236 21.60 -3.67 2.36
N PRO A 237 22.90 -3.28 2.29
CA PRO A 237 23.31 -2.02 1.68
C PRO A 237 22.91 -1.88 0.21
N ILE A 238 22.83 -3.01 -0.53
CA ILE A 238 22.43 -3.01 -1.93
C ILE A 238 20.97 -2.57 -2.05
N THR A 239 20.09 -3.25 -1.34
CA THR A 239 18.65 -2.99 -1.43
C THR A 239 18.24 -1.69 -0.73
N VAL A 240 18.95 -1.28 0.33
CA VAL A 240 18.77 0.05 0.94
C VAL A 240 19.15 1.17 -0.06
N SER A 241 20.23 1.00 -0.83
CA SER A 241 20.57 1.94 -1.90
C SER A 241 19.49 1.99 -2.99
N GLN A 242 18.99 0.83 -3.38
CA GLN A 242 17.89 0.74 -4.36
C GLN A 242 16.58 1.34 -3.82
N ARG A 243 16.28 1.16 -2.52
CA ARG A 243 15.17 1.79 -1.84
C ARG A 243 15.23 3.31 -1.97
N LYS A 244 16.39 3.93 -1.72
CA LYS A 244 16.57 5.40 -1.85
C LYS A 244 16.32 5.89 -3.29
N ILE A 245 16.70 5.09 -4.30
CA ILE A 245 16.41 5.39 -5.70
C ILE A 245 14.90 5.32 -5.96
N ALA A 246 14.22 4.27 -5.45
CA ALA A 246 12.78 4.09 -5.59
C ALA A 246 12.00 5.20 -4.86
N GLU A 247 12.40 5.59 -3.67
CA GLU A 247 11.78 6.68 -2.89
C GLU A 247 11.94 8.04 -3.59
N LYS A 248 13.11 8.30 -4.16
CA LYS A 248 13.30 9.52 -4.97
C LYS A 248 12.39 9.52 -6.19
N ASN A 249 12.31 8.42 -6.93
CA ASN A 249 11.41 8.29 -8.07
C ASN A 249 9.93 8.46 -7.66
N LEU A 250 9.54 7.90 -6.52
CA LEU A 250 8.19 8.06 -5.97
C LEU A 250 7.91 9.53 -5.63
N SER A 251 8.88 10.23 -5.05
CA SER A 251 8.76 11.68 -4.82
C SER A 251 8.58 12.45 -6.13
N ASP A 252 9.35 12.13 -7.17
CA ASP A 252 9.25 12.79 -8.49
C ASP A 252 7.89 12.51 -9.18
N ILE A 253 7.21 11.39 -8.85
CA ILE A 253 5.86 11.05 -9.35
C ILE A 253 4.78 11.79 -8.56
N LEU A 254 4.94 11.91 -7.23
CA LEU A 254 3.92 12.41 -6.33
C LEU A 254 3.86 13.94 -6.22
N TYR A 255 4.93 14.66 -6.61
CA TYR A 255 5.07 16.12 -6.57
C TYR A 255 5.23 16.72 -7.97
#